data_a48d94ed931ca848b2a672a7baff087a
#
_entry.id   a48d94ed931ca848b2a672a7baff087a
#
_cell.length_a   1.000
_cell.length_b   1.000
_cell.length_c   1.000
_cell.angle_alpha   90.00
_cell.angle_beta   90.00
_cell.angle_gamma   90.00
#
_symmetry.space_group_name_H-M   'P 1'
#
loop_
_entity.id
_entity.type
_entity.pdbx_description
1 polymer ?
#
loop_
_entity_poly.entity_id
_entity_poly.type
_entity_poly.pdbx_seq_one_letter_code
_entity_poly.pdbx_strand_id
1 'polypeptide(L)'
;MKKSINLKESILLVSFLLIPIFGSLALGVILILSIFLSFNFIIKNSRTNTPTSFKPIGVIFISYFTYYAVQGFFYSSTFSQHIHDLGKIFPILLIGILALLLKNNTFKINYQMLSLVAVSSIYLTSALALSFRYFPPDVVLLGKSFAQKTGVLTRLEMGTGNALPFATIFITFSFLTCLGYEKKSSLEKIVSFSALILGILVVGFWNGSRGPLLLVAPLIFLMVWYLFKNSKAAKTWRPLILGSIVITLLILGFIIMQSFGHDMSTNMFNGLKELSHSGGHDTSVNIRLVLYQAGFEAFFVSPIFGFGIGNLLESVTQFLPKTGKFGYSHLHNMFLNHVIAGGLVGLPFLFMLATSPLLILWQKRDIISPNGIYLSFLIVITIFGAGMSNVLFFHDLLAGFFSVLILIAAIASNGQDD
;
A
#
# COMPACT_ATOMS: atom_id res chain seq x y z
N MET A 1 -33.24 10.27 7.56
CA MET A 1 -32.50 11.10 8.52
C MET A 1 -31.08 11.30 8.03
N LYS A 2 -30.67 12.54 7.68
CA LYS A 2 -29.26 12.86 7.39
C LYS A 2 -28.47 12.77 8.70
N LYS A 3 -27.76 11.67 8.92
CA LYS A 3 -26.83 11.56 10.05
C LYS A 3 -25.73 12.60 9.84
N SER A 4 -25.63 13.61 10.70
CA SER A 4 -24.53 14.58 10.66
C SER A 4 -23.22 13.82 10.87
N ILE A 5 -22.32 13.90 9.88
CA ILE A 5 -20.98 13.36 10.02
C ILE A 5 -20.28 14.12 11.13
N ASN A 6 -19.67 13.41 12.08
CA ASN A 6 -18.93 14.07 13.16
C ASN A 6 -17.69 14.75 12.56
N LEU A 7 -17.37 15.97 13.00
CA LEU A 7 -16.19 16.74 12.53
C LEU A 7 -14.91 15.89 12.53
N LYS A 8 -14.74 15.01 13.53
CA LYS A 8 -13.59 14.12 13.66
C LYS A 8 -13.49 13.09 12.52
N GLU A 9 -14.63 12.49 12.17
CA GLU A 9 -14.72 11.54 11.05
C GLU A 9 -14.45 12.24 9.72
N SER A 10 -14.95 13.47 9.54
CA SER A 10 -14.70 14.30 8.37
C SER A 10 -13.21 14.61 8.19
N ILE A 11 -12.51 14.99 9.27
CA ILE A 11 -11.08 15.31 9.21
C ILE A 11 -10.25 14.08 8.83
N LEU A 12 -10.53 12.91 9.44
CA LEU A 12 -9.84 11.67 9.10
C LEU A 12 -10.06 11.29 7.63
N LEU A 13 -11.29 11.39 7.16
CA LEU A 13 -11.64 11.05 5.77
C LEU A 13 -11.00 12.02 4.76
N VAL A 14 -11.00 13.33 5.05
CA VAL A 14 -10.33 14.33 4.20
C VAL A 14 -8.82 14.11 4.17
N SER A 15 -8.20 13.84 5.32
CA SER A 15 -6.77 13.54 5.36
C SER A 15 -6.44 12.26 4.60
N PHE A 16 -7.27 11.22 4.69
CA PHE A 16 -7.12 9.99 3.93
C PHE A 16 -7.25 10.23 2.41
N LEU A 17 -8.22 11.05 2.00
CA LEU A 17 -8.41 11.49 0.61
C LEU A 17 -7.14 12.11 0.03
N LEU A 18 -6.39 12.85 0.83
CA LEU A 18 -5.22 13.63 0.39
C LEU A 18 -3.91 12.82 0.36
N ILE A 19 -3.90 11.57 0.86
CA ILE A 19 -2.68 10.73 0.86
C ILE A 19 -2.05 10.58 -0.54
N PRO A 20 -2.77 10.28 -1.62
CA PRO A 20 -2.17 10.17 -2.95
C PRO A 20 -1.52 11.47 -3.44
N ILE A 21 -1.98 12.63 -2.94
CA ILE A 21 -1.51 13.95 -3.37
C ILE A 21 -0.32 14.42 -2.53
N PHE A 22 -0.44 14.32 -1.20
CA PHE A 22 0.53 14.89 -0.26
C PHE A 22 1.37 13.85 0.48
N GLY A 23 1.16 12.56 0.21
CA GLY A 23 1.96 11.46 0.73
C GLY A 23 2.10 11.47 2.24
N SER A 24 3.34 11.47 2.72
CA SER A 24 3.68 11.39 4.16
C SER A 24 3.15 12.58 4.98
N LEU A 25 2.93 13.75 4.39
CA LEU A 25 2.36 14.89 5.10
C LEU A 25 0.89 14.65 5.46
N ALA A 26 0.07 14.19 4.53
CA ALA A 26 -1.33 13.86 4.81
C ALA A 26 -1.43 12.71 5.82
N LEU A 27 -0.54 11.71 5.71
CA LEU A 27 -0.45 10.62 6.67
C LEU A 27 -0.07 11.12 8.07
N GLY A 28 0.90 12.04 8.18
CA GLY A 28 1.31 12.67 9.43
C GLY A 28 0.15 13.39 10.12
N VAL A 29 -0.66 14.12 9.37
CA VAL A 29 -1.88 14.77 9.88
C VAL A 29 -2.87 13.73 10.42
N ILE A 30 -3.11 12.62 9.70
CA ILE A 30 -3.97 11.53 10.18
C ILE A 30 -3.45 10.99 11.52
N LEU A 31 -2.15 10.71 11.62
CA LEU A 31 -1.55 10.14 12.81
C LEU A 31 -1.68 11.08 14.00
N ILE A 32 -1.32 12.36 13.84
CA ILE A 32 -1.40 13.37 14.91
C ILE A 32 -2.85 13.55 15.37
N LEU A 33 -3.78 13.71 14.45
CA LEU A 33 -5.20 13.86 14.78
C LEU A 33 -5.75 12.62 15.49
N SER A 34 -5.37 11.42 15.01
CA SER A 34 -5.82 10.16 15.61
C SER A 34 -5.34 10.02 17.06
N ILE A 35 -4.09 10.40 17.34
CA ILE A 35 -3.53 10.40 18.70
C ILE A 35 -4.26 11.42 19.58
N PHE A 36 -4.40 12.65 19.10
CA PHE A 36 -5.09 13.72 19.86
C PHE A 36 -6.54 13.36 20.18
N LEU A 37 -7.26 12.78 19.22
CA LEU A 37 -8.64 12.35 19.42
C LEU A 37 -8.74 11.19 20.40
N SER A 38 -7.79 10.26 20.38
CA SER A 38 -7.73 9.13 21.32
C SER A 38 -7.42 9.60 22.74
N PHE A 39 -6.50 10.53 22.89
CA PHE A 39 -6.13 11.10 24.20
C PHE A 39 -7.31 11.83 24.87
N ASN A 40 -8.02 12.67 24.12
CA ASN A 40 -9.23 13.34 24.62
C ASN A 40 -10.33 12.33 25.03
N PHE A 41 -10.42 11.21 24.31
CA PHE A 41 -11.41 10.18 24.63
C PHE A 41 -11.06 9.41 25.92
N ILE A 42 -9.78 9.11 26.16
CA ILE A 42 -9.30 8.43 27.36
C ILE A 42 -9.62 9.26 28.60
N ILE A 43 -9.32 10.56 28.55
CA ILE A 43 -9.58 11.47 29.67
C ILE A 43 -11.08 11.51 30.01
N LYS A 44 -11.93 11.52 28.98
CA LYS A 44 -13.39 11.67 29.16
C LYS A 44 -14.12 10.39 29.58
N ASN A 45 -13.58 9.19 29.25
CA ASN A 45 -14.28 7.91 29.40
C ASN A 45 -13.49 6.85 30.18
N SER A 46 -12.65 7.23 31.14
CA SER A 46 -11.82 6.30 31.93
C SER A 46 -12.60 5.24 32.72
N ARG A 47 -13.93 5.35 32.83
CA ARG A 47 -14.78 4.55 33.73
C ARG A 47 -15.58 3.40 33.07
N THR A 48 -15.47 3.16 31.75
CA THR A 48 -16.27 2.11 31.09
C THR A 48 -15.39 0.95 30.62
N ASN A 49 -15.57 -0.24 31.22
CA ASN A 49 -14.90 -1.49 30.88
C ASN A 49 -15.48 -2.15 29.60
N THR A 50 -15.57 -1.45 28.47
CA THR A 50 -15.96 -2.09 27.23
C THR A 50 -14.76 -2.82 26.60
N PRO A 51 -14.88 -4.10 26.22
CA PRO A 51 -13.80 -4.84 25.60
C PRO A 51 -13.41 -4.16 24.27
N THR A 52 -12.10 -3.98 24.03
CA THR A 52 -11.58 -3.40 22.80
C THR A 52 -11.37 -4.51 21.78
N SER A 53 -12.16 -4.53 20.70
CA SER A 53 -12.03 -5.53 19.62
C SER A 53 -10.75 -5.35 18.78
N PHE A 54 -10.03 -4.24 18.97
CA PHE A 54 -8.81 -3.93 18.22
C PHE A 54 -7.52 -4.38 18.91
N LYS A 55 -7.62 -4.92 20.14
CA LYS A 55 -6.42 -5.37 20.90
C LYS A 55 -5.48 -6.27 20.10
N PRO A 56 -5.94 -7.30 19.36
CA PRO A 56 -5.02 -8.17 18.62
C PRO A 56 -4.22 -7.43 17.56
N ILE A 57 -4.84 -6.48 16.86
CA ILE A 57 -4.15 -5.65 15.85
C ILE A 57 -3.10 -4.78 16.52
N GLY A 58 -3.45 -4.13 17.63
CA GLY A 58 -2.52 -3.31 18.40
C GLY A 58 -1.32 -4.12 18.91
N VAL A 59 -1.57 -5.33 19.42
CA VAL A 59 -0.50 -6.24 19.88
C VAL A 59 0.42 -6.62 18.73
N ILE A 60 -0.13 -7.01 17.56
CA ILE A 60 0.68 -7.38 16.39
C ILE A 60 1.57 -6.22 15.95
N PHE A 61 1.03 -5.01 15.84
CA PHE A 61 1.76 -3.84 15.39
C PHE A 61 2.89 -3.46 16.35
N ILE A 62 2.60 -3.47 17.66
CA ILE A 62 3.60 -3.19 18.70
C ILE A 62 4.66 -4.29 18.72
N SER A 63 4.28 -5.56 18.60
CA SER A 63 5.23 -6.68 18.57
C SER A 63 6.18 -6.59 17.36
N TYR A 64 5.65 -6.26 16.17
CA TYR A 64 6.47 -6.01 14.99
C TYR A 64 7.48 -4.88 15.23
N PHE A 65 7.01 -3.73 15.73
CA PHE A 65 7.90 -2.60 16.03
C PHE A 65 8.93 -2.96 17.08
N THR A 66 8.50 -3.59 18.19
CA THR A 66 9.39 -3.97 19.30
C THR A 66 10.48 -4.94 18.85
N TYR A 67 10.14 -5.92 18.00
CA TYR A 67 11.13 -6.84 17.46
C TYR A 67 12.27 -6.08 16.75
N TYR A 68 11.94 -5.21 15.81
CA TYR A 68 12.94 -4.45 15.05
C TYR A 68 13.65 -3.38 15.89
N ALA A 69 12.98 -2.82 16.91
CA ALA A 69 13.61 -1.89 17.85
C ALA A 69 14.66 -2.60 18.70
N VAL A 70 14.32 -3.76 19.26
CA VAL A 70 15.29 -4.54 20.06
C VAL A 70 16.42 -5.06 19.18
N GLN A 71 16.11 -5.61 18.02
CA GLN A 71 17.12 -6.10 17.10
C GLN A 71 18.08 -5.00 16.64
N GLY A 72 17.56 -3.83 16.24
CA GLY A 72 18.39 -2.71 15.82
C GLY A 72 19.32 -2.21 16.92
N PHE A 73 18.92 -2.32 18.19
CA PHE A 73 19.79 -1.97 19.31
C PHE A 73 21.08 -2.82 19.34
N PHE A 74 21.01 -4.08 18.93
CA PHE A 74 22.17 -4.97 18.89
C PHE A 74 22.99 -4.85 17.59
N TYR A 75 22.38 -4.44 16.48
CA TYR A 75 23.01 -4.48 15.17
C TYR A 75 23.28 -3.10 14.53
N SER A 76 22.73 -2.00 15.06
CA SER A 76 23.01 -0.68 14.51
C SER A 76 24.42 -0.19 14.89
N SER A 77 25.11 0.41 13.94
CA SER A 77 26.47 0.93 14.13
C SER A 77 26.51 2.11 15.11
N THR A 78 25.46 2.92 15.15
CA THR A 78 25.31 4.06 16.07
C THR A 78 23.87 4.19 16.55
N PHE A 79 23.69 4.80 17.73
CA PHE A 79 22.36 5.10 18.27
C PHE A 79 21.54 6.03 17.35
N SER A 80 22.21 7.01 16.73
CA SER A 80 21.56 7.93 15.77
C SER A 80 21.02 7.19 14.55
N GLN A 81 21.78 6.26 13.99
CA GLN A 81 21.36 5.41 12.88
C GLN A 81 20.15 4.55 13.28
N HIS A 82 20.20 3.95 14.47
CA HIS A 82 19.09 3.16 14.99
C HIS A 82 17.79 3.96 15.06
N ILE A 83 17.82 5.17 15.63
CA ILE A 83 16.63 6.05 15.71
C ILE A 83 16.14 6.43 14.32
N HIS A 84 17.03 6.75 13.40
CA HIS A 84 16.65 7.06 12.01
C HIS A 84 15.93 5.88 11.35
N ASP A 85 16.42 4.66 11.53
CA ASP A 85 15.81 3.47 10.91
C ASP A 85 14.48 3.08 11.56
N LEU A 86 14.35 3.25 12.88
CA LEU A 86 13.07 3.12 13.56
C LEU A 86 12.03 4.11 13.06
N GLY A 87 12.44 5.30 12.61
CA GLY A 87 11.55 6.29 11.99
C GLY A 87 10.77 5.72 10.80
N LYS A 88 11.36 4.79 10.03
CA LYS A 88 10.71 4.15 8.88
C LYS A 88 9.49 3.30 9.26
N ILE A 89 9.52 2.69 10.44
CA ILE A 89 8.46 1.80 10.96
C ILE A 89 7.65 2.43 12.10
N PHE A 90 8.00 3.65 12.50
CA PHE A 90 7.31 4.36 13.59
C PHE A 90 5.79 4.54 13.38
N PRO A 91 5.29 4.76 12.15
CA PRO A 91 3.85 4.79 11.91
C PRO A 91 3.12 3.52 12.35
N ILE A 92 3.76 2.35 12.26
CA ILE A 92 3.19 1.07 12.71
C ILE A 92 2.98 1.09 14.22
N LEU A 93 3.97 1.57 14.99
CA LEU A 93 3.85 1.70 16.44
C LEU A 93 2.70 2.64 16.82
N LEU A 94 2.62 3.82 16.19
CA LEU A 94 1.58 4.80 16.49
C LEU A 94 0.18 4.24 16.25
N ILE A 95 -0.02 3.55 15.12
CA ILE A 95 -1.30 2.90 14.83
C ILE A 95 -1.57 1.72 15.77
N GLY A 96 -0.54 0.98 16.17
CA GLY A 96 -0.65 -0.07 17.17
C GLY A 96 -1.13 0.44 18.52
N ILE A 97 -0.54 1.54 19.00
CA ILE A 97 -0.98 2.21 20.23
C ILE A 97 -2.42 2.72 20.09
N LEU A 98 -2.73 3.37 18.96
CA LEU A 98 -4.08 3.85 18.66
C LEU A 98 -5.10 2.70 18.69
N ALA A 99 -4.79 1.55 18.10
CA ALA A 99 -5.65 0.37 18.09
C ALA A 99 -5.91 -0.18 19.51
N LEU A 100 -4.93 -0.10 20.41
CA LEU A 100 -5.14 -0.46 21.83
C LEU A 100 -6.03 0.53 22.59
N LEU A 101 -5.98 1.81 22.21
CA LEU A 101 -6.71 2.88 22.89
C LEU A 101 -8.14 3.05 22.38
N LEU A 102 -8.42 2.65 21.13
CA LEU A 102 -9.75 2.77 20.54
C LEU A 102 -10.73 1.78 21.18
N LYS A 103 -11.91 2.29 21.54
CA LYS A 103 -13.06 1.51 21.98
C LYS A 103 -14.04 1.30 20.79
N ASN A 104 -14.78 0.20 20.81
CA ASN A 104 -15.65 -0.25 19.70
C ASN A 104 -16.63 0.79 19.15
N ASN A 105 -17.00 1.81 19.89
CA ASN A 105 -18.02 2.79 19.49
C ASN A 105 -17.47 4.19 19.20
N THR A 106 -16.15 4.34 19.12
CA THR A 106 -15.52 5.67 19.01
C THR A 106 -15.66 6.28 17.62
N PHE A 107 -15.60 5.46 16.58
CA PHE A 107 -15.69 5.88 15.18
C PHE A 107 -16.64 4.96 14.41
N LYS A 108 -17.44 5.56 13.55
CA LYS A 108 -18.31 4.86 12.62
C LYS A 108 -17.89 5.21 11.19
N ILE A 109 -17.07 4.37 10.61
CA ILE A 109 -16.72 4.49 9.19
C ILE A 109 -17.58 3.50 8.43
N ASN A 110 -18.41 3.99 7.51
CA ASN A 110 -19.16 3.12 6.62
C ASN A 110 -18.43 2.94 5.28
N TYR A 111 -18.72 1.83 4.60
CA TYR A 111 -18.07 1.48 3.34
C TYR A 111 -18.42 2.44 2.19
N GLN A 112 -19.60 3.04 2.20
CA GLN A 112 -19.99 4.04 1.20
C GLN A 112 -19.16 5.32 1.33
N MET A 113 -18.92 5.79 2.58
CA MET A 113 -18.05 6.94 2.83
C MET A 113 -16.61 6.66 2.37
N LEU A 114 -16.08 5.49 2.69
CA LEU A 114 -14.73 5.11 2.27
C LEU A 114 -14.62 5.07 0.74
N SER A 115 -15.65 4.54 0.07
CA SER A 115 -15.73 4.55 -1.38
C SER A 115 -15.82 5.96 -1.96
N LEU A 116 -16.63 6.84 -1.37
CA LEU A 116 -16.75 8.23 -1.81
C LEU A 116 -15.41 8.98 -1.70
N VAL A 117 -14.70 8.78 -0.60
CA VAL A 117 -13.36 9.32 -0.39
C VAL A 117 -12.40 8.81 -1.46
N ALA A 118 -12.44 7.51 -1.77
CA ALA A 118 -11.61 6.92 -2.82
C ALA A 118 -11.93 7.50 -4.20
N VAL A 119 -13.21 7.60 -4.56
CA VAL A 119 -13.66 8.22 -5.83
C VAL A 119 -13.16 9.68 -5.93
N SER A 120 -13.37 10.47 -4.90
CA SER A 120 -12.95 11.88 -4.86
C SER A 120 -11.43 12.01 -4.98
N SER A 121 -10.68 11.14 -4.30
CA SER A 121 -9.21 11.10 -4.37
C SER A 121 -8.72 10.78 -5.79
N ILE A 122 -9.30 9.80 -6.45
CA ILE A 122 -8.92 9.41 -7.82
C ILE A 122 -9.15 10.58 -8.79
N TYR A 123 -10.34 11.20 -8.76
CA TYR A 123 -10.62 12.32 -9.67
C TYR A 123 -9.74 13.53 -9.39
N LEU A 124 -9.59 13.92 -8.13
CA LEU A 124 -8.78 15.08 -7.75
C LEU A 124 -7.31 14.86 -8.14
N THR A 125 -6.75 13.70 -7.80
CA THR A 125 -5.36 13.37 -8.14
C THR A 125 -5.16 13.27 -9.64
N SER A 126 -6.11 12.71 -10.39
CA SER A 126 -6.03 12.62 -11.85
C SER A 126 -6.12 13.99 -12.52
N ALA A 127 -6.97 14.89 -12.02
CA ALA A 127 -7.06 16.27 -12.53
C ALA A 127 -5.76 17.02 -12.28
N LEU A 128 -5.16 16.89 -11.09
CA LEU A 128 -3.84 17.45 -10.79
C LEU A 128 -2.75 16.85 -11.67
N ALA A 129 -2.74 15.53 -11.86
CA ALA A 129 -1.79 14.85 -12.73
C ALA A 129 -1.86 15.37 -14.18
N LEU A 130 -3.06 15.58 -14.69
CA LEU A 130 -3.27 16.19 -16.01
C LEU A 130 -2.72 17.61 -16.08
N SER A 131 -2.95 18.43 -15.05
CA SER A 131 -2.42 19.80 -15.01
C SER A 131 -0.89 19.82 -15.01
N PHE A 132 -0.22 18.92 -14.29
CA PHE A 132 1.24 18.82 -14.29
C PHE A 132 1.85 18.34 -15.62
N ARG A 133 1.06 17.72 -16.50
CA ARG A 133 1.52 17.36 -17.85
C ARG A 133 1.67 18.59 -18.75
N TYR A 134 0.86 19.59 -18.56
CA TYR A 134 0.83 20.82 -19.38
C TYR A 134 1.61 21.98 -18.75
N PHE A 135 1.87 21.92 -17.44
CA PHE A 135 2.67 22.91 -16.73
C PHE A 135 4.08 22.37 -16.47
N PRO A 136 5.10 23.22 -16.42
CA PRO A 136 6.47 22.74 -16.21
C PRO A 136 6.59 21.97 -14.89
N PRO A 137 7.40 20.87 -14.88
CA PRO A 137 7.50 19.94 -13.75
C PRO A 137 8.24 20.49 -12.52
N ASP A 138 8.63 21.75 -12.52
CA ASP A 138 9.44 22.39 -11.47
C ASP A 138 8.60 22.85 -10.26
N VAL A 139 7.34 22.42 -10.14
CA VAL A 139 6.52 22.68 -8.96
C VAL A 139 7.04 21.82 -7.81
N VAL A 140 7.95 22.40 -7.05
CA VAL A 140 8.39 21.86 -5.77
C VAL A 140 7.48 22.39 -4.67
N LEU A 141 6.57 21.57 -4.17
CA LEU A 141 5.74 21.91 -3.02
C LEU A 141 6.34 21.23 -1.78
N LEU A 142 6.67 22.01 -0.77
CA LEU A 142 7.26 21.50 0.50
C LEU A 142 8.54 20.65 0.29
N GLY A 143 9.37 21.03 -0.69
CA GLY A 143 10.65 20.34 -0.95
C GLY A 143 10.54 19.02 -1.70
N LYS A 144 9.36 18.62 -2.16
CA LYS A 144 9.14 17.40 -2.96
C LYS A 144 8.71 17.74 -4.38
N SER A 145 9.36 17.13 -5.37
CA SER A 145 8.93 17.23 -6.77
C SER A 145 7.66 16.38 -6.97
N PHE A 146 6.68 16.95 -7.71
CA PHE A 146 5.44 16.23 -8.03
C PHE A 146 5.56 15.37 -9.28
N ALA A 147 6.51 15.66 -10.13
CA ALA A 147 6.79 14.90 -11.33
C ALA A 147 8.28 14.93 -11.65
N GLN A 148 8.84 13.80 -12.04
CA GLN A 148 10.23 13.68 -12.42
C GLN A 148 10.34 13.49 -13.93
N LYS A 149 11.15 14.32 -14.60
CA LYS A 149 11.49 14.09 -16.01
C LYS A 149 12.46 12.91 -16.11
N THR A 150 12.00 11.81 -16.70
CA THR A 150 12.84 10.70 -17.08
C THR A 150 12.86 10.60 -18.61
N GLY A 151 13.82 11.29 -19.26
CA GLY A 151 13.88 11.36 -20.73
C GLY A 151 12.63 12.03 -21.33
N VAL A 152 11.95 11.34 -22.25
CA VAL A 152 10.76 11.84 -22.96
C VAL A 152 9.48 11.75 -22.11
N LEU A 153 9.47 10.95 -21.03
CA LEU A 153 8.29 10.69 -20.22
C LEU A 153 8.41 11.38 -18.85
N THR A 154 7.34 12.07 -18.45
CA THR A 154 7.21 12.61 -17.10
C THR A 154 6.65 11.50 -16.20
N ARG A 155 7.43 11.08 -15.20
CA ARG A 155 7.02 10.07 -14.24
C ARG A 155 6.30 10.72 -13.06
N LEU A 156 5.05 10.33 -12.84
CA LEU A 156 4.21 10.91 -11.80
C LEU A 156 4.58 10.30 -10.44
N GLU A 157 4.96 11.14 -9.51
CA GLU A 157 5.30 10.78 -8.12
C GLU A 157 4.37 11.43 -7.10
N MET A 158 3.75 12.53 -7.47
CA MET A 158 2.97 13.41 -6.59
C MET A 158 3.74 13.68 -5.27
N GLY A 159 3.07 14.01 -4.20
CA GLY A 159 3.73 14.23 -2.90
C GLY A 159 4.30 12.98 -2.21
N THR A 160 4.27 11.81 -2.86
CA THR A 160 4.88 10.57 -2.31
C THR A 160 6.40 10.55 -2.50
N GLY A 161 6.95 11.38 -3.39
CA GLY A 161 8.38 11.48 -3.70
C GLY A 161 8.98 10.23 -4.37
N ASN A 162 8.14 9.26 -4.77
CA ASN A 162 8.55 8.08 -5.52
C ASN A 162 7.35 7.50 -6.28
N ALA A 163 7.57 7.08 -7.51
CA ALA A 163 6.54 6.54 -8.38
C ALA A 163 5.92 5.22 -7.90
N LEU A 164 6.70 4.34 -7.27
CA LEU A 164 6.19 3.05 -6.78
C LEU A 164 5.22 3.17 -5.61
N PRO A 165 5.51 3.92 -4.53
CA PRO A 165 4.54 4.21 -3.48
C PRO A 165 3.28 4.86 -4.01
N PHE A 166 3.40 5.87 -4.88
CA PHE A 166 2.25 6.50 -5.50
C PHE A 166 1.36 5.48 -6.22
N ALA A 167 1.93 4.67 -7.12
CA ALA A 167 1.19 3.67 -7.88
C ALA A 167 0.50 2.64 -6.97
N THR A 168 1.17 2.18 -5.92
CA THR A 168 0.62 1.22 -4.97
C THR A 168 -0.59 1.79 -4.23
N ILE A 169 -0.47 3.01 -3.70
CA ILE A 169 -1.55 3.73 -3.01
C ILE A 169 -2.71 3.97 -3.99
N PHE A 170 -2.40 4.46 -5.19
CA PHE A 170 -3.41 4.86 -6.16
C PHE A 170 -4.21 3.67 -6.70
N ILE A 171 -3.57 2.53 -6.97
CA ILE A 171 -4.26 1.28 -7.31
C ILE A 171 -5.15 0.82 -6.14
N THR A 172 -4.66 0.89 -4.91
CA THR A 172 -5.48 0.53 -3.73
C THR A 172 -6.74 1.40 -3.67
N PHE A 173 -6.61 2.72 -3.84
CA PHE A 173 -7.74 3.64 -3.90
C PHE A 173 -8.69 3.32 -5.04
N SER A 174 -8.19 2.95 -6.21
CA SER A 174 -9.01 2.58 -7.36
C SER A 174 -9.97 1.43 -7.01
N PHE A 175 -9.49 0.41 -6.34
CA PHE A 175 -10.33 -0.72 -5.94
C PHE A 175 -11.22 -0.43 -4.71
N LEU A 176 -10.83 0.51 -3.83
CA LEU A 176 -11.71 0.99 -2.75
C LEU A 176 -12.98 1.66 -3.28
N THR A 177 -12.98 2.18 -4.50
CA THR A 177 -14.17 2.76 -5.13
C THR A 177 -15.33 1.77 -5.26
N CYS A 178 -15.07 0.47 -5.25
CA CYS A 178 -16.08 -0.58 -5.36
C CYS A 178 -16.81 -0.90 -4.06
N LEU A 179 -16.33 -0.42 -2.91
CA LEU A 179 -16.97 -0.66 -1.62
C LEU A 179 -18.40 -0.10 -1.57
N GLY A 180 -19.29 -0.81 -0.90
CA GLY A 180 -20.69 -0.39 -0.74
C GLY A 180 -21.51 -0.41 -2.03
N TYR A 181 -21.06 -1.13 -3.07
CA TYR A 181 -21.63 -1.13 -4.41
C TYR A 181 -23.14 -1.43 -4.44
N GLU A 182 -23.63 -2.29 -3.56
CA GLU A 182 -25.05 -2.68 -3.51
C GLU A 182 -25.99 -1.51 -3.17
N LYS A 183 -25.53 -0.66 -2.25
CA LYS A 183 -26.32 0.48 -1.76
C LYS A 183 -26.18 1.74 -2.64
N LYS A 184 -25.39 1.68 -3.71
CA LYS A 184 -25.17 2.80 -4.63
C LYS A 184 -26.30 2.91 -5.65
N SER A 185 -26.68 4.14 -5.98
CA SER A 185 -27.50 4.46 -7.14
C SER A 185 -26.80 4.10 -8.45
N SER A 186 -27.53 4.03 -9.55
CA SER A 186 -26.95 3.74 -10.87
C SER A 186 -25.86 4.75 -11.26
N LEU A 187 -26.08 6.02 -10.98
CA LEU A 187 -25.08 7.07 -11.24
C LEU A 187 -23.81 6.88 -10.40
N GLU A 188 -23.95 6.63 -9.10
CA GLU A 188 -22.81 6.37 -8.21
C GLU A 188 -22.00 5.14 -8.61
N LYS A 189 -22.66 4.11 -9.15
CA LYS A 189 -22.01 2.92 -9.72
C LYS A 189 -21.16 3.28 -10.93
N ILE A 190 -21.72 4.07 -11.87
CA ILE A 190 -21.01 4.53 -13.07
C ILE A 190 -19.80 5.37 -12.65
N VAL A 191 -19.98 6.34 -11.75
CA VAL A 191 -18.91 7.21 -11.26
C VAL A 191 -17.84 6.41 -10.52
N SER A 192 -18.20 5.42 -9.71
CA SER A 192 -17.23 4.56 -9.03
C SER A 192 -16.41 3.72 -10.01
N PHE A 193 -17.08 3.19 -11.04
CA PHE A 193 -16.41 2.35 -12.04
C PHE A 193 -15.52 3.16 -12.97
N SER A 194 -15.95 4.36 -13.37
CA SER A 194 -15.09 5.27 -14.14
C SER A 194 -13.87 5.76 -13.33
N ALA A 195 -14.01 5.97 -12.02
CA ALA A 195 -12.88 6.26 -11.14
C ALA A 195 -11.90 5.09 -11.05
N LEU A 196 -12.40 3.84 -10.93
CA LEU A 196 -11.55 2.64 -10.97
C LEU A 196 -10.72 2.57 -12.26
N ILE A 197 -11.37 2.72 -13.41
CA ILE A 197 -10.68 2.69 -14.71
C ILE A 197 -9.67 3.83 -14.80
N LEU A 198 -10.08 5.05 -14.46
CA LEU A 198 -9.20 6.22 -14.49
C LEU A 198 -7.95 6.01 -13.64
N GLY A 199 -8.09 5.46 -12.43
CA GLY A 199 -6.96 5.19 -11.56
C GLY A 199 -5.96 4.18 -12.14
N ILE A 200 -6.47 3.09 -12.76
CA ILE A 200 -5.62 2.13 -13.45
C ILE A 200 -4.89 2.77 -14.64
N LEU A 201 -5.59 3.59 -15.43
CA LEU A 201 -5.00 4.29 -16.57
C LEU A 201 -3.92 5.30 -16.14
N VAL A 202 -4.15 6.04 -15.06
CA VAL A 202 -3.15 6.99 -14.52
C VAL A 202 -1.87 6.24 -14.13
N VAL A 203 -1.98 5.12 -13.45
CA VAL A 203 -0.79 4.32 -13.08
C VAL A 203 -0.12 3.73 -14.32
N GLY A 204 -0.89 3.23 -15.27
CA GLY A 204 -0.35 2.62 -16.49
C GLY A 204 0.37 3.62 -17.41
N PHE A 205 -0.29 4.75 -17.69
CA PHE A 205 0.20 5.70 -18.71
C PHE A 205 1.07 6.82 -18.16
N TRP A 206 0.79 7.31 -16.94
CA TRP A 206 1.50 8.48 -16.40
C TRP A 206 2.53 8.16 -15.32
N ASN A 207 2.31 7.09 -14.56
CA ASN A 207 3.28 6.69 -13.57
C ASN A 207 4.32 5.70 -14.12
N GLY A 208 3.93 4.79 -15.00
CA GLY A 208 4.81 3.81 -15.65
C GLY A 208 5.39 2.75 -14.69
N SER A 209 4.86 2.62 -13.47
CA SER A 209 5.33 1.63 -12.50
C SER A 209 4.72 0.26 -12.79
N ARG A 210 5.53 -0.65 -13.33
CA ARG A 210 5.09 -1.99 -13.79
C ARG A 210 4.69 -2.92 -12.65
N GLY A 211 5.42 -2.90 -11.53
CA GLY A 211 5.16 -3.78 -10.39
C GLY A 211 3.76 -3.66 -9.82
N PRO A 212 3.27 -2.45 -9.45
CA PRO A 212 1.90 -2.26 -9.00
C PRO A 212 0.83 -2.62 -10.04
N LEU A 213 1.10 -2.52 -11.35
CA LEU A 213 0.15 -2.92 -12.39
C LEU A 213 -0.14 -4.43 -12.37
N LEU A 214 0.81 -5.26 -11.94
CA LEU A 214 0.58 -6.71 -11.80
C LEU A 214 -0.49 -7.02 -10.75
N LEU A 215 -0.75 -6.10 -9.80
CA LEU A 215 -1.83 -6.24 -8.81
C LEU A 215 -3.22 -6.15 -9.43
N VAL A 216 -3.36 -5.49 -10.57
CA VAL A 216 -4.68 -5.22 -11.17
C VAL A 216 -5.41 -6.53 -11.49
N ALA A 217 -4.72 -7.55 -11.97
CA ALA A 217 -5.33 -8.83 -12.31
C ALA A 217 -5.96 -9.55 -11.09
N PRO A 218 -5.25 -9.84 -9.99
CA PRO A 218 -5.86 -10.46 -8.81
C PRO A 218 -6.90 -9.57 -8.13
N LEU A 219 -6.75 -8.24 -8.18
CA LEU A 219 -7.74 -7.32 -7.62
C LEU A 219 -9.02 -7.24 -8.47
N ILE A 220 -8.92 -7.34 -9.79
CA ILE A 220 -10.12 -7.51 -10.65
C ILE A 220 -10.84 -8.80 -10.30
N PHE A 221 -10.11 -9.91 -10.13
CA PHE A 221 -10.72 -11.18 -9.74
C PHE A 221 -11.46 -11.06 -8.40
N LEU A 222 -10.85 -10.43 -7.40
CA LEU A 222 -11.47 -10.16 -6.10
C LEU A 222 -12.72 -9.28 -6.25
N MET A 223 -12.62 -8.20 -7.04
CA MET A 223 -13.76 -7.31 -7.32
C MET A 223 -14.92 -8.05 -7.97
N VAL A 224 -14.63 -8.88 -8.95
CA VAL A 224 -15.65 -9.69 -9.64
C VAL A 224 -16.34 -10.64 -8.67
N TRP A 225 -15.55 -11.38 -7.88
CA TRP A 225 -16.10 -12.24 -6.85
C TRP A 225 -17.01 -11.48 -5.88
N TYR A 226 -16.59 -10.30 -5.42
CA TYR A 226 -17.36 -9.43 -4.53
C TYR A 226 -18.69 -8.99 -5.18
N LEU A 227 -18.65 -8.50 -6.42
CA LEU A 227 -19.85 -8.07 -7.15
C LEU A 227 -20.83 -9.21 -7.42
N PHE A 228 -20.32 -10.42 -7.71
CA PHE A 228 -21.17 -11.60 -7.93
C PHE A 228 -21.83 -12.12 -6.67
N LYS A 229 -21.13 -12.09 -5.54
CA LYS A 229 -21.68 -12.58 -4.27
C LYS A 229 -22.85 -11.74 -3.81
N ASN A 230 -22.85 -10.45 -4.11
CA ASN A 230 -23.72 -9.46 -3.50
C ASN A 230 -24.95 -9.06 -4.33
N SER A 231 -25.12 -9.54 -5.55
CA SER A 231 -26.16 -9.01 -6.45
C SER A 231 -27.10 -10.07 -6.98
N LYS A 232 -28.39 -9.98 -6.60
CA LYS A 232 -29.47 -10.72 -7.30
C LYS A 232 -29.56 -10.29 -8.79
N ALA A 233 -29.24 -9.04 -9.08
CA ALA A 233 -29.11 -8.49 -10.43
C ALA A 233 -27.85 -8.97 -11.18
N ALA A 234 -26.90 -9.61 -10.50
CA ALA A 234 -25.64 -10.07 -11.11
C ALA A 234 -25.88 -11.05 -12.26
N LYS A 235 -26.98 -11.81 -12.27
CA LYS A 235 -27.29 -12.69 -13.40
C LYS A 235 -27.44 -11.92 -14.72
N THR A 236 -28.03 -10.74 -14.70
CA THR A 236 -28.27 -9.89 -15.88
C THR A 236 -27.02 -9.12 -16.30
N TRP A 237 -26.18 -8.73 -15.34
CA TRP A 237 -24.97 -7.92 -15.59
C TRP A 237 -23.70 -8.74 -15.78
N ARG A 238 -23.75 -10.07 -15.56
CA ARG A 238 -22.63 -10.99 -15.76
C ARG A 238 -21.87 -10.79 -17.08
N PRO A 239 -22.52 -10.73 -18.26
CA PRO A 239 -21.82 -10.57 -19.51
C PRO A 239 -21.13 -9.19 -19.65
N LEU A 240 -21.75 -8.12 -19.11
CA LEU A 240 -21.16 -6.79 -19.13
C LEU A 240 -19.96 -6.69 -18.19
N ILE A 241 -20.04 -7.29 -17.01
CA ILE A 241 -18.90 -7.34 -16.05
C ILE A 241 -17.77 -8.20 -16.63
N LEU A 242 -18.07 -9.37 -17.18
CA LEU A 242 -17.07 -10.20 -17.84
C LEU A 242 -16.48 -9.50 -19.07
N GLY A 243 -17.29 -8.82 -19.86
CA GLY A 243 -16.83 -8.04 -21.00
C GLY A 243 -15.91 -6.89 -20.58
N SER A 244 -16.27 -6.16 -19.52
CA SER A 244 -15.42 -5.09 -18.99
C SER A 244 -14.09 -5.62 -18.43
N ILE A 245 -14.09 -6.80 -17.82
CA ILE A 245 -12.87 -7.47 -17.36
C ILE A 245 -11.98 -7.83 -18.54
N VAL A 246 -12.54 -8.47 -19.56
CA VAL A 246 -11.80 -8.83 -20.78
C VAL A 246 -11.24 -7.57 -21.44
N ILE A 247 -12.05 -6.52 -21.59
CA ILE A 247 -11.59 -5.23 -22.14
C ILE A 247 -10.48 -4.63 -21.26
N THR A 248 -10.63 -4.64 -19.95
CA THR A 248 -9.59 -4.12 -19.03
C THR A 248 -8.30 -4.94 -19.11
N LEU A 249 -8.41 -6.27 -19.20
CA LEU A 249 -7.26 -7.16 -19.38
C LEU A 249 -6.61 -6.97 -20.76
N LEU A 250 -7.40 -6.74 -21.81
CA LEU A 250 -6.89 -6.43 -23.15
C LEU A 250 -6.20 -5.06 -23.18
N ILE A 251 -6.79 -4.04 -22.57
CA ILE A 251 -6.18 -2.70 -22.40
C ILE A 251 -4.90 -2.81 -21.59
N LEU A 252 -4.93 -3.55 -20.48
CA LEU A 252 -3.74 -3.80 -19.66
C LEU A 252 -2.68 -4.56 -20.43
N GLY A 253 -3.07 -5.60 -21.18
CA GLY A 253 -2.18 -6.35 -22.09
C GLY A 253 -1.61 -5.45 -23.18
N PHE A 254 -2.41 -4.57 -23.77
CA PHE A 254 -1.97 -3.60 -24.77
C PHE A 254 -1.03 -2.54 -24.17
N ILE A 255 -1.32 -2.02 -22.97
CA ILE A 255 -0.44 -1.10 -22.23
C ILE A 255 0.87 -1.81 -21.90
N ILE A 256 0.79 -3.04 -21.43
CA ILE A 256 1.95 -3.89 -21.18
C ILE A 256 2.74 -4.09 -22.51
N MET A 257 2.10 -4.47 -23.59
CA MET A 257 2.74 -4.62 -24.90
C MET A 257 3.33 -3.30 -25.42
N GLN A 258 2.63 -2.18 -25.34
CA GLN A 258 3.16 -0.87 -25.75
C GLN A 258 4.30 -0.39 -24.85
N SER A 259 4.20 -0.62 -23.54
CA SER A 259 5.27 -0.30 -22.58
C SER A 259 6.47 -1.25 -22.71
N PHE A 260 6.26 -2.43 -23.26
CA PHE A 260 7.23 -3.51 -23.42
C PHE A 260 7.58 -3.75 -24.89
N GLY A 261 6.78 -3.23 -25.83
CA GLY A 261 6.76 -3.68 -27.23
C GLY A 261 7.96 -3.29 -28.08
N HIS A 262 8.76 -2.30 -27.68
CA HIS A 262 9.98 -1.98 -28.46
C HIS A 262 11.28 -2.41 -27.76
N ASP A 263 11.28 -2.54 -26.41
CA ASP A 263 12.51 -2.92 -25.69
C ASP A 263 12.44 -4.28 -24.99
N MET A 264 11.27 -4.84 -24.75
CA MET A 264 11.16 -6.01 -23.88
C MET A 264 11.03 -7.36 -24.58
N SER A 265 10.44 -7.43 -25.79
CA SER A 265 10.49 -8.70 -26.55
C SER A 265 11.93 -9.02 -26.96
N THR A 266 12.70 -8.00 -27.29
CA THR A 266 14.15 -8.10 -27.49
C THR A 266 14.92 -8.21 -26.18
N ASN A 267 14.55 -7.45 -25.15
CA ASN A 267 15.32 -7.38 -23.90
C ASN A 267 14.98 -8.46 -22.87
N MET A 268 13.75 -9.02 -22.84
CA MET A 268 13.46 -10.16 -21.96
C MET A 268 14.07 -11.45 -22.49
N PHE A 269 13.99 -11.71 -23.80
CA PHE A 269 14.67 -12.83 -24.44
C PHE A 269 16.18 -12.63 -24.52
N ASN A 270 16.66 -11.42 -24.78
CA ASN A 270 18.09 -11.10 -24.74
C ASN A 270 18.58 -11.01 -23.28
N GLY A 271 17.82 -10.51 -22.33
CA GLY A 271 18.18 -10.52 -20.90
C GLY A 271 18.28 -11.93 -20.31
N LEU A 272 17.45 -12.86 -20.73
CA LEU A 272 17.62 -14.30 -20.41
C LEU A 272 18.83 -14.92 -21.16
N LYS A 273 19.13 -14.45 -22.36
CA LYS A 273 20.31 -14.85 -23.14
C LYS A 273 21.58 -14.17 -22.62
N GLU A 274 21.50 -12.93 -22.16
CA GLU A 274 22.61 -12.13 -21.63
C GLU A 274 22.92 -12.43 -20.15
N LEU A 275 22.02 -13.07 -19.40
CA LEU A 275 22.35 -13.74 -18.12
C LEU A 275 23.40 -14.87 -18.34
N SER A 276 23.57 -15.35 -19.58
CA SER A 276 24.62 -16.30 -19.94
C SER A 276 25.90 -15.64 -20.48
N HIS A 277 25.91 -14.32 -20.74
CA HIS A 277 27.08 -13.61 -21.30
C HIS A 277 27.27 -12.28 -20.54
N SER A 278 28.35 -12.20 -19.80
CA SER A 278 28.79 -11.03 -19.03
C SER A 278 29.03 -9.82 -19.94
N GLY A 279 28.08 -8.90 -20.02
CA GLY A 279 28.29 -7.65 -20.77
C GLY A 279 27.02 -6.98 -21.27
N GLY A 280 25.95 -6.97 -20.50
CA GLY A 280 24.70 -6.44 -20.97
C GLY A 280 24.21 -5.18 -20.25
N HIS A 281 23.43 -4.42 -20.96
CA HIS A 281 22.82 -3.15 -20.56
C HIS A 281 21.99 -3.24 -19.27
N ASP A 282 22.10 -2.21 -18.41
CA ASP A 282 21.41 -2.03 -17.14
C ASP A 282 19.88 -1.94 -17.30
N THR A 283 19.20 -3.06 -17.44
CA THR A 283 17.75 -3.08 -17.33
C THR A 283 17.34 -3.14 -15.85
N SER A 284 16.27 -2.46 -15.48
CA SER A 284 15.71 -2.48 -14.10
C SER A 284 15.43 -3.90 -13.56
N VAL A 285 15.28 -4.88 -14.45
CA VAL A 285 15.09 -6.31 -14.10
C VAL A 285 16.42 -6.94 -13.72
N ASN A 286 17.46 -6.72 -14.51
CA ASN A 286 18.79 -7.29 -14.25
C ASN A 286 19.37 -6.78 -12.94
N ILE A 287 19.19 -5.50 -12.66
CA ILE A 287 19.59 -4.90 -11.37
C ILE A 287 18.89 -5.59 -10.21
N ARG A 288 17.58 -5.84 -10.31
CA ARG A 288 16.85 -6.55 -9.24
C ARG A 288 17.32 -7.98 -9.05
N LEU A 289 17.62 -8.69 -10.13
CA LEU A 289 18.15 -10.06 -10.04
C LEU A 289 19.51 -10.08 -9.33
N VAL A 290 20.40 -9.14 -9.66
CA VAL A 290 21.70 -8.99 -8.98
C VAL A 290 21.50 -8.66 -7.49
N LEU A 291 20.59 -7.73 -7.18
CA LEU A 291 20.25 -7.39 -5.80
C LEU A 291 19.64 -8.58 -5.04
N TYR A 292 18.81 -9.38 -5.69
CA TYR A 292 18.21 -10.58 -5.08
C TYR A 292 19.25 -11.66 -4.82
N GLN A 293 20.15 -11.91 -5.76
CA GLN A 293 21.25 -12.84 -5.56
C GLN A 293 22.14 -12.41 -4.41
N ALA A 294 22.62 -11.16 -4.41
CA ALA A 294 23.42 -10.62 -3.32
C ALA A 294 22.68 -10.65 -1.97
N GLY A 295 21.36 -10.41 -2.00
CA GLY A 295 20.50 -10.54 -0.82
C GLY A 295 20.41 -11.96 -0.27
N PHE A 296 20.31 -12.96 -1.14
CA PHE A 296 20.36 -14.37 -0.72
C PHE A 296 21.70 -14.75 -0.10
N GLU A 297 22.80 -14.30 -0.70
CA GLU A 297 24.14 -14.52 -0.14
C GLU A 297 24.30 -13.87 1.24
N ALA A 298 23.82 -12.63 1.41
CA ALA A 298 23.77 -11.96 2.70
C ALA A 298 22.93 -12.72 3.73
N PHE A 299 21.75 -13.22 3.33
CA PHE A 299 20.89 -14.01 4.23
C PHE A 299 21.60 -15.20 4.84
N PHE A 300 22.40 -15.96 4.09
CA PHE A 300 23.12 -17.12 4.61
C PHE A 300 24.21 -16.77 5.64
N VAL A 301 24.67 -15.51 5.68
CA VAL A 301 25.63 -15.06 6.71
C VAL A 301 24.94 -14.86 8.07
N SER A 302 23.70 -14.38 8.08
CA SER A 302 22.94 -14.17 9.34
C SER A 302 21.47 -14.62 9.19
N PRO A 303 21.21 -15.94 9.09
CA PRO A 303 19.87 -16.43 8.69
C PRO A 303 18.83 -16.33 9.81
N ILE A 304 19.22 -16.35 11.09
CA ILE A 304 18.28 -16.42 12.22
C ILE A 304 17.74 -15.05 12.58
N PHE A 305 18.63 -14.10 12.85
CA PHE A 305 18.27 -12.76 13.33
C PHE A 305 18.46 -11.64 12.30
N GLY A 306 19.14 -11.91 11.17
CA GLY A 306 19.44 -10.90 10.15
C GLY A 306 20.47 -9.86 10.62
N PHE A 307 20.47 -8.70 9.95
CA PHE A 307 21.46 -7.64 10.13
C PHE A 307 20.89 -6.35 10.74
N GLY A 308 19.60 -6.28 11.02
CA GLY A 308 18.92 -5.04 11.39
C GLY A 308 18.49 -4.22 10.17
N ILE A 309 17.51 -3.33 10.36
CA ILE A 309 16.98 -2.48 9.28
C ILE A 309 18.08 -1.57 8.74
N GLY A 310 18.93 -1.00 9.62
CA GLY A 310 19.98 -0.04 9.27
C GLY A 310 21.10 -0.63 8.44
N ASN A 311 21.48 -1.86 8.71
CA ASN A 311 22.60 -2.51 8.05
C ASN A 311 22.17 -3.35 6.83
N LEU A 312 20.88 -3.32 6.47
CA LEU A 312 20.34 -4.13 5.38
C LEU A 312 21.11 -3.93 4.08
N LEU A 313 21.36 -2.70 3.68
CA LEU A 313 22.04 -2.42 2.42
C LEU A 313 23.54 -2.70 2.51
N GLU A 314 24.18 -2.36 3.62
CA GLU A 314 25.60 -2.61 3.85
C GLU A 314 25.91 -4.10 3.80
N SER A 315 25.08 -4.93 4.45
CA SER A 315 25.23 -6.39 4.43
C SER A 315 25.12 -7.00 3.05
N VAL A 316 24.36 -6.39 2.14
CA VAL A 316 24.20 -6.85 0.74
C VAL A 316 25.32 -6.32 -0.16
N THR A 317 25.82 -5.10 0.11
CA THR A 317 26.80 -4.42 -0.75
C THR A 317 28.09 -5.23 -0.93
N GLN A 318 28.52 -5.99 0.09
CA GLN A 318 29.71 -6.84 0.02
C GLN A 318 29.63 -7.96 -1.03
N PHE A 319 28.41 -8.36 -1.40
CA PHE A 319 28.14 -9.42 -2.40
C PHE A 319 27.80 -8.85 -3.79
N LEU A 320 27.70 -7.52 -3.91
CA LEU A 320 27.47 -6.88 -5.21
C LEU A 320 28.74 -6.85 -6.06
N PRO A 321 28.62 -6.94 -7.40
CA PRO A 321 29.75 -6.77 -8.29
C PRO A 321 30.45 -5.43 -8.07
N LYS A 322 31.79 -5.44 -7.96
CA LYS A 322 32.61 -4.24 -7.71
C LYS A 322 32.55 -3.17 -8.82
N THR A 323 32.01 -3.53 -9.99
CA THR A 323 31.98 -2.68 -11.20
C THR A 323 30.78 -1.75 -11.29
N GLY A 324 29.81 -1.83 -10.37
CA GLY A 324 28.56 -1.06 -10.41
C GLY A 324 28.45 -0.05 -9.26
N LYS A 325 28.05 1.20 -9.55
CA LYS A 325 27.55 2.13 -8.54
C LYS A 325 26.07 1.81 -8.27
N PHE A 326 25.81 0.95 -7.31
CA PHE A 326 24.45 0.62 -6.92
C PHE A 326 23.95 1.67 -5.91
N GLY A 327 23.25 2.70 -6.40
CA GLY A 327 22.66 3.78 -5.59
C GLY A 327 21.28 3.43 -5.00
N TYR A 328 21.05 2.16 -4.65
CA TYR A 328 19.74 1.72 -4.13
C TYR A 328 19.75 1.72 -2.60
N SER A 329 18.62 2.12 -2.01
CA SER A 329 18.41 2.11 -0.56
C SER A 329 17.74 0.82 -0.05
N HIS A 330 17.33 -0.09 -0.95
CA HIS A 330 16.59 -1.32 -0.63
C HIS A 330 16.55 -2.27 -1.84
N LEU A 331 16.16 -3.52 -1.60
CA LEU A 331 16.18 -4.59 -2.63
C LEU A 331 14.92 -4.67 -3.50
N HIS A 332 14.01 -3.70 -3.43
CA HIS A 332 12.74 -3.73 -4.17
C HIS A 332 11.91 -5.01 -3.99
N ASN A 333 12.03 -5.67 -2.84
CA ASN A 333 11.25 -6.84 -2.45
C ASN A 333 11.07 -6.84 -0.94
N MET A 334 9.84 -6.74 -0.48
CA MET A 334 9.51 -6.67 0.95
C MET A 334 10.00 -7.90 1.71
N PHE A 335 9.78 -9.09 1.15
CA PHE A 335 10.12 -10.34 1.83
C PHE A 335 11.63 -10.47 2.00
N LEU A 336 12.37 -10.21 0.92
CA LEU A 336 13.82 -10.30 0.95
C LEU A 336 14.43 -9.23 1.90
N ASN A 337 13.91 -8.01 1.88
CA ASN A 337 14.33 -6.98 2.84
C ASN A 337 14.11 -7.42 4.29
N HIS A 338 12.95 -8.06 4.60
CA HIS A 338 12.65 -8.51 5.96
C HIS A 338 13.50 -9.71 6.38
N VAL A 339 13.76 -10.63 5.45
CA VAL A 339 14.63 -11.79 5.72
C VAL A 339 16.06 -11.34 6.01
N ILE A 340 16.58 -10.38 5.26
CA ILE A 340 17.95 -9.86 5.49
C ILE A 340 17.99 -9.02 6.74
N ALA A 341 17.02 -8.13 6.95
CA ALA A 341 17.00 -7.28 8.13
C ALA A 341 16.69 -8.07 9.41
N GLY A 342 15.67 -8.95 9.39
CA GLY A 342 15.12 -9.60 10.57
C GLY A 342 15.40 -11.10 10.69
N GLY A 343 16.05 -11.70 9.71
CA GLY A 343 16.25 -13.14 9.65
C GLY A 343 14.92 -13.91 9.60
N LEU A 344 15.03 -15.22 9.86
CA LEU A 344 13.85 -16.10 9.97
C LEU A 344 12.94 -15.73 11.14
N VAL A 345 13.47 -15.12 12.21
CA VAL A 345 12.67 -14.67 13.37
C VAL A 345 11.83 -13.45 13.01
N GLY A 346 12.27 -12.59 12.10
CA GLY A 346 11.52 -11.43 11.63
C GLY A 346 10.31 -11.76 10.76
N LEU A 347 10.36 -12.90 10.03
CA LEU A 347 9.29 -13.28 9.11
C LEU A 347 7.91 -13.48 9.76
N PRO A 348 7.77 -14.18 10.90
CA PRO A 348 6.49 -14.29 11.60
C PRO A 348 5.84 -12.94 11.91
N PHE A 349 6.62 -11.95 12.33
CA PHE A 349 6.11 -10.60 12.60
C PHE A 349 5.62 -9.91 11.32
N LEU A 350 6.36 -10.05 10.20
CA LEU A 350 5.91 -9.56 8.91
C LEU A 350 4.59 -10.23 8.49
N PHE A 351 4.51 -11.56 8.55
CA PHE A 351 3.30 -12.28 8.15
C PHE A 351 2.12 -11.96 9.05
N MET A 352 2.29 -11.86 10.36
CA MET A 352 1.24 -11.42 11.27
C MET A 352 0.74 -10.03 10.94
N LEU A 353 1.65 -9.08 10.64
CA LEU A 353 1.29 -7.73 10.25
C LEU A 353 0.54 -7.71 8.91
N ALA A 354 1.07 -8.38 7.89
CA ALA A 354 0.51 -8.39 6.54
C ALA A 354 -0.85 -9.10 6.46
N THR A 355 -1.06 -10.14 7.28
CA THR A 355 -2.31 -10.92 7.34
C THR A 355 -3.27 -10.47 8.43
N SER A 356 -2.92 -9.45 9.21
CA SER A 356 -3.78 -8.95 10.29
C SER A 356 -5.22 -8.59 9.85
N PRO A 357 -5.50 -8.13 8.60
CA PRO A 357 -6.88 -7.98 8.14
C PRO A 357 -7.69 -9.29 8.14
N LEU A 358 -7.04 -10.45 7.93
CA LEU A 358 -7.72 -11.75 7.97
C LEU A 358 -8.09 -12.17 9.39
N LEU A 359 -7.36 -11.70 10.41
CA LEU A 359 -7.75 -11.90 11.80
C LEU A 359 -9.07 -11.19 12.12
N ILE A 360 -9.31 -10.02 11.51
CA ILE A 360 -10.59 -9.30 11.62
C ILE A 360 -11.71 -10.19 11.08
N LEU A 361 -11.51 -10.80 9.91
CA LEU A 361 -12.47 -11.71 9.31
C LEU A 361 -12.75 -12.91 10.22
N TRP A 362 -11.70 -13.52 10.76
CA TRP A 362 -11.83 -14.69 11.61
C TRP A 362 -12.56 -14.40 12.92
N GLN A 363 -12.24 -13.28 13.58
CA GLN A 363 -12.88 -12.86 14.83
C GLN A 363 -14.35 -12.49 14.66
N LYS A 364 -14.74 -12.03 13.47
CA LYS A 364 -16.08 -11.51 13.16
C LYS A 364 -16.82 -12.34 12.12
N ARG A 365 -16.39 -13.58 11.89
CA ARG A 365 -16.92 -14.47 10.84
C ARG A 365 -18.44 -14.57 10.80
N ASP A 366 -19.09 -14.44 11.95
CA ASP A 366 -20.55 -14.62 12.09
C ASP A 366 -21.33 -13.34 11.75
N ILE A 367 -20.67 -12.17 11.71
CA ILE A 367 -21.33 -10.85 11.54
C ILE A 367 -20.68 -10.00 10.42
N ILE A 368 -19.62 -10.51 9.78
CA ILE A 368 -18.89 -9.70 8.81
C ILE A 368 -19.64 -9.58 7.49
N SER A 369 -19.77 -8.36 7.02
CA SER A 369 -20.38 -8.06 5.74
C SER A 369 -19.47 -8.46 4.56
N PRO A 370 -20.03 -8.69 3.36
CA PRO A 370 -19.25 -8.88 2.14
C PRO A 370 -18.28 -7.72 1.85
N ASN A 371 -18.63 -6.49 2.23
CA ASN A 371 -17.74 -5.33 2.14
C ASN A 371 -16.50 -5.49 3.02
N GLY A 372 -16.66 -6.00 4.24
CA GLY A 372 -15.55 -6.28 5.16
C GLY A 372 -14.62 -7.36 4.63
N ILE A 373 -15.20 -8.42 4.05
CA ILE A 373 -14.42 -9.49 3.40
C ILE A 373 -13.62 -8.91 2.23
N TYR A 374 -14.28 -8.16 1.34
CA TYR A 374 -13.64 -7.53 0.19
C TYR A 374 -12.49 -6.61 0.62
N LEU A 375 -12.72 -5.72 1.58
CA LEU A 375 -11.72 -4.78 2.07
C LEU A 375 -10.50 -5.49 2.67
N SER A 376 -10.73 -6.54 3.47
CA SER A 376 -9.63 -7.29 4.08
C SER A 376 -8.78 -8.02 3.04
N PHE A 377 -9.41 -8.68 2.05
CA PHE A 377 -8.67 -9.32 0.97
C PHE A 377 -7.99 -8.30 0.05
N LEU A 378 -8.62 -7.16 -0.24
CA LEU A 378 -8.00 -6.06 -0.99
C LEU A 378 -6.67 -5.63 -0.34
N ILE A 379 -6.68 -5.40 0.97
CA ILE A 379 -5.48 -5.00 1.72
C ILE A 379 -4.40 -6.08 1.63
N VAL A 380 -4.76 -7.34 1.91
CA VAL A 380 -3.79 -8.45 1.92
C VAL A 380 -3.19 -8.68 0.53
N ILE A 381 -4.02 -8.73 -0.52
CA ILE A 381 -3.55 -8.90 -1.89
C ILE A 381 -2.62 -7.75 -2.29
N THR A 382 -2.98 -6.51 -1.91
CA THR A 382 -2.13 -5.35 -2.22
C THR A 382 -0.81 -5.40 -1.47
N ILE A 383 -0.80 -5.75 -0.18
CA ILE A 383 0.43 -5.89 0.60
C ILE A 383 1.34 -6.95 0.00
N PHE A 384 0.83 -8.16 -0.24
CA PHE A 384 1.65 -9.25 -0.75
C PHE A 384 2.15 -8.98 -2.18
N GLY A 385 1.26 -8.55 -3.07
CA GLY A 385 1.62 -8.33 -4.46
C GLY A 385 2.50 -7.10 -4.68
N ALA A 386 2.21 -5.95 -4.04
CA ALA A 386 3.10 -4.79 -4.09
C ALA A 386 4.43 -5.08 -3.39
N GLY A 387 4.42 -5.88 -2.32
CA GLY A 387 5.60 -6.31 -1.58
C GLY A 387 6.60 -7.10 -2.43
N MET A 388 6.15 -7.77 -3.49
CA MET A 388 7.05 -8.47 -4.41
C MET A 388 7.92 -7.52 -5.26
N SER A 389 7.52 -6.27 -5.41
CA SER A 389 8.21 -5.28 -6.25
C SER A 389 8.59 -4.00 -5.51
N ASN A 390 8.28 -3.90 -4.22
CA ASN A 390 8.50 -2.71 -3.41
C ASN A 390 8.85 -3.08 -1.97
N VAL A 391 9.35 -2.09 -1.21
CA VAL A 391 9.56 -2.21 0.23
C VAL A 391 8.41 -1.51 0.96
N LEU A 392 7.47 -2.26 1.53
CA LEU A 392 6.27 -1.66 2.10
C LEU A 392 6.49 -1.19 3.55
N PHE A 393 6.87 -2.09 4.45
CA PHE A 393 6.92 -1.80 5.88
C PHE A 393 8.24 -1.18 6.37
N PHE A 394 9.27 -1.10 5.53
CA PHE A 394 10.48 -0.31 5.78
C PHE A 394 10.48 1.03 5.01
N HIS A 395 9.31 1.47 4.58
CA HIS A 395 9.07 2.77 3.96
C HIS A 395 7.97 3.48 4.75
N ASP A 396 8.29 4.60 5.37
CA ASP A 396 7.43 5.35 6.31
C ASP A 396 6.01 5.59 5.78
N LEU A 397 5.89 6.10 4.54
CA LEU A 397 4.61 6.36 3.92
C LEU A 397 3.77 5.10 3.72
N LEU A 398 4.37 4.02 3.17
CA LEU A 398 3.62 2.79 2.87
C LEU A 398 3.30 2.02 4.15
N ALA A 399 4.25 1.97 5.11
CA ALA A 399 4.02 1.39 6.42
C ALA A 399 2.85 2.08 7.13
N GLY A 400 2.82 3.41 7.12
CA GLY A 400 1.73 4.19 7.70
C GLY A 400 0.43 4.02 6.94
N PHE A 401 0.44 4.07 5.61
CA PHE A 401 -0.75 3.91 4.77
C PHE A 401 -1.44 2.57 5.03
N PHE A 402 -0.71 1.45 4.97
CA PHE A 402 -1.29 0.14 5.20
C PHE A 402 -1.73 -0.05 6.64
N SER A 403 -0.99 0.48 7.62
CA SER A 403 -1.38 0.43 9.03
C SER A 403 -2.71 1.17 9.28
N VAL A 404 -2.87 2.37 8.71
CA VAL A 404 -4.13 3.13 8.77
C VAL A 404 -5.26 2.36 8.08
N LEU A 405 -5.00 1.79 6.90
CA LEU A 405 -6.02 1.06 6.15
C LEU A 405 -6.48 -0.22 6.87
N ILE A 406 -5.57 -0.94 7.53
CA ILE A 406 -5.89 -2.09 8.38
C ILE A 406 -6.76 -1.65 9.57
N LEU A 407 -6.43 -0.53 10.21
CA LEU A 407 -7.23 0.01 11.31
C LEU A 407 -8.62 0.46 10.83
N ILE A 408 -8.71 1.11 9.67
CA ILE A 408 -9.99 1.48 9.04
C ILE A 408 -10.84 0.23 8.76
N ALA A 409 -10.25 -0.84 8.25
CA ALA A 409 -10.95 -2.10 8.02
C ALA A 409 -11.50 -2.70 9.33
N ALA A 410 -10.73 -2.63 10.40
CA ALA A 410 -11.17 -3.08 11.72
C ALA A 410 -12.32 -2.24 12.27
N ILE A 411 -12.28 -0.93 12.11
CA ILE A 411 -13.35 0.00 12.55
C ILE A 411 -14.61 -0.24 11.72
N ALA A 412 -14.49 -0.27 10.39
CA ALA A 412 -15.61 -0.46 9.48
C ALA A 412 -16.33 -1.80 9.69
N SER A 413 -15.59 -2.86 10.07
CA SER A 413 -16.16 -4.17 10.35
C SER A 413 -16.97 -4.23 11.66
N ASN A 414 -16.91 -3.21 12.53
CA ASN A 414 -17.72 -3.09 13.75
C ASN A 414 -19.06 -2.38 13.51
N GLY A 415 -19.21 -1.65 12.41
CA GLY A 415 -20.49 -1.08 12.01
C GLY A 415 -21.35 -2.19 11.42
N GLN A 416 -22.53 -2.44 12.02
CA GLN A 416 -23.56 -3.18 11.28
C GLN A 416 -23.87 -2.38 10.00
N ASP A 417 -23.99 -3.08 8.87
CA ASP A 417 -24.50 -2.49 7.63
C ASP A 417 -25.99 -2.09 7.87
N ASP A 418 -26.21 -0.90 8.49
CA ASP A 418 -27.52 -0.26 8.58
C ASP A 418 -27.97 0.25 7.19
#